data_6b738da88011e97c937e80b3f37b5bae
#
_entry.id   6b738da88011e97c937e80b3f37b5bae
#
_cell.length_a   1.000
_cell.length_b   1.000
_cell.length_c   1.000
_cell.angle_alpha   90.00
_cell.angle_beta   90.00
_cell.angle_gamma   90.00
#
_symmetry.space_group_name_H-M   'P 1'
#
loop_
_entity.id
_entity.type
_entity.pdbx_description
1 polymer ?
#
loop_
_entity_poly.entity_id
_entity_poly.type
_entity_poly.pdbx_seq_one_letter_code
_entity_poly.pdbx_strand_id
1 'polypeptide(L)'
;VLELRAEQPEDRWEVEALYDLCFAPGREALSSYRLRDDVPPVTGLSQVARDPDGILGGAIRFWPVHINGAQARWDALLLGPVAVHPTRQGEGLGGSLIRDSLAQAQDSGWARVMLVGDAPYYRRFGFERLNGVEMPPPTNPDRVLGLDLIPDGWKSVSGQVIRWGS
;
A
#
# COMPACT_ATOMS: atom_id res chain seq x y z
N VAL A 1 -15.81 17.68 -6.38
CA VAL A 1 -14.74 17.51 -5.41
C VAL A 1 -14.90 16.19 -4.68
N LEU A 2 -13.85 15.39 -4.65
CA LEU A 2 -13.84 14.09 -3.98
C LEU A 2 -13.33 14.26 -2.54
N GLU A 3 -14.04 13.66 -1.61
CA GLU A 3 -13.67 13.66 -0.20
C GLU A 3 -12.98 12.35 0.16
N LEU A 4 -11.81 12.46 0.81
CA LEU A 4 -11.04 11.30 1.29
C LEU A 4 -11.39 11.04 2.75
N ARG A 5 -11.67 9.77 3.07
CA ARG A 5 -11.93 9.35 4.45
C ARG A 5 -11.46 7.92 4.67
N ALA A 6 -11.31 7.53 5.93
CA ALA A 6 -10.94 6.17 6.28
C ALA A 6 -11.99 5.18 5.78
N GLU A 7 -11.52 4.07 5.23
CA GLU A 7 -12.39 2.97 4.80
C GLU A 7 -13.11 2.37 6.02
N GLN A 8 -14.43 2.23 5.91
CA GLN A 8 -15.26 1.63 6.95
C GLN A 8 -15.65 0.20 6.52
N PRO A 9 -16.09 -0.65 7.46
CA PRO A 9 -16.51 -2.01 7.11
C PRO A 9 -17.58 -2.08 6.02
N GLU A 10 -18.51 -1.12 6.01
CA GLU A 10 -19.56 -1.04 4.99
C GLU A 10 -19.07 -0.67 3.60
N ASP A 11 -17.88 -0.12 3.48
CA ASP A 11 -17.27 0.24 2.18
C ASP A 11 -16.65 -0.96 1.48
N ARG A 12 -16.41 -2.04 2.20
CA ARG A 12 -15.57 -3.15 1.79
C ARG A 12 -15.93 -3.73 0.42
N TRP A 13 -17.18 -4.06 0.20
CA TRP A 13 -17.55 -4.73 -1.04
C TRP A 13 -17.46 -3.80 -2.25
N GLU A 14 -17.75 -2.50 -2.08
CA GLU A 14 -17.55 -1.52 -3.15
C GLU A 14 -16.08 -1.34 -3.49
N VAL A 15 -15.20 -1.33 -2.47
CA VAL A 15 -13.77 -1.24 -2.67
C VAL A 15 -13.26 -2.49 -3.40
N GLU A 16 -13.70 -3.69 -3.03
CA GLU A 16 -13.36 -4.91 -3.73
C GLU A 16 -13.83 -4.87 -5.19
N ALA A 17 -15.04 -4.38 -5.43
CA ALA A 17 -15.56 -4.24 -6.79
C ALA A 17 -14.73 -3.25 -7.62
N LEU A 18 -14.27 -2.16 -7.01
CA LEU A 18 -13.40 -1.20 -7.68
C LEU A 18 -12.07 -1.85 -8.06
N TYR A 19 -11.48 -2.65 -7.18
CA TYR A 19 -10.26 -3.36 -7.50
C TYR A 19 -10.47 -4.38 -8.60
N ASP A 20 -11.60 -5.09 -8.61
CA ASP A 20 -11.95 -6.01 -9.71
C ASP A 20 -12.05 -5.29 -11.04
N LEU A 21 -12.57 -4.08 -11.03
CA LEU A 21 -12.70 -3.26 -12.24
C LEU A 21 -11.34 -2.77 -12.76
N CYS A 22 -10.44 -2.38 -11.85
CA CYS A 22 -9.17 -1.72 -12.19
C CYS A 22 -8.04 -2.71 -12.48
N PHE A 23 -8.09 -3.91 -11.95
CA PHE A 23 -7.00 -4.89 -12.04
C PHE A 23 -7.45 -6.15 -12.76
N ALA A 24 -6.48 -6.81 -13.40
CA ALA A 24 -6.75 -8.04 -14.14
C ALA A 24 -7.24 -9.17 -13.21
N PRO A 25 -8.04 -10.10 -13.71
CA PRO A 25 -8.38 -11.31 -12.98
C PRO A 25 -7.10 -12.03 -12.51
N GLY A 26 -7.16 -12.61 -11.32
CA GLY A 26 -5.99 -13.31 -10.76
C GLY A 26 -5.04 -12.43 -9.96
N ARG A 27 -5.42 -11.17 -9.68
CA ARG A 27 -4.60 -10.28 -8.84
C ARG A 27 -4.27 -10.92 -7.49
N GLU A 28 -5.17 -11.75 -6.97
CA GLU A 28 -4.98 -12.41 -5.68
C GLU A 28 -3.86 -13.45 -5.70
N ALA A 29 -3.41 -13.88 -6.88
CA ALA A 29 -2.28 -14.77 -7.03
C ALA A 29 -0.93 -14.06 -6.96
N LEU A 30 -0.92 -12.71 -6.97
CA LEU A 30 0.31 -11.94 -6.82
C LEU A 30 0.92 -12.18 -5.44
N SER A 31 2.25 -12.19 -5.39
CA SER A 31 2.98 -12.47 -4.14
C SER A 31 2.59 -11.56 -2.98
N SER A 32 2.33 -10.28 -3.27
CA SER A 32 1.92 -9.31 -2.25
C SER A 32 0.58 -9.66 -1.61
N TYR A 33 -0.32 -10.34 -2.32
CA TYR A 33 -1.62 -10.73 -1.78
C TYR A 33 -1.52 -11.86 -0.75
N ARG A 34 -0.50 -12.71 -0.84
CA ARG A 34 -0.27 -13.77 0.15
C ARG A 34 0.03 -13.20 1.52
N LEU A 35 0.62 -12.01 1.58
CA LEU A 35 0.93 -11.33 2.83
C LEU A 35 -0.31 -10.76 3.50
N ARG A 36 -1.46 -10.77 2.82
CA ARG A 36 -2.73 -10.24 3.32
C ARG A 36 -3.66 -11.33 3.84
N ASP A 37 -3.32 -12.60 3.64
CA ASP A 37 -4.18 -13.72 4.05
C ASP A 37 -4.43 -13.68 5.56
N ASP A 38 -5.70 -13.58 5.95
CA ASP A 38 -6.14 -13.49 7.34
C ASP A 38 -5.57 -12.30 8.12
N VAL A 39 -5.11 -11.28 7.40
CA VAL A 39 -4.63 -10.04 8.02
C VAL A 39 -5.57 -8.91 7.62
N PRO A 40 -6.18 -8.19 8.57
CA PRO A 40 -6.99 -7.03 8.21
C PRO A 40 -6.11 -5.86 7.77
N PRO A 41 -6.60 -4.99 6.86
CA PRO A 41 -5.88 -3.77 6.53
C PRO A 41 -5.76 -2.88 7.77
N VAL A 42 -4.75 -2.01 7.78
CA VAL A 42 -4.51 -1.12 8.92
C VAL A 42 -5.65 -0.10 9.02
N THR A 43 -6.33 -0.11 10.16
CA THR A 43 -7.45 0.79 10.42
C THR A 43 -6.98 2.26 10.43
N GLY A 44 -7.72 3.11 9.75
CA GLY A 44 -7.43 4.55 9.71
C GLY A 44 -6.47 4.97 8.60
N LEU A 45 -5.66 4.05 8.07
CA LEU A 45 -4.75 4.35 6.97
C LEU A 45 -5.33 3.99 5.60
N SER A 46 -6.12 2.92 5.56
CA SER A 46 -6.83 2.53 4.34
C SER A 46 -7.96 3.52 4.10
N GLN A 47 -8.03 4.09 2.89
CA GLN A 47 -8.93 5.20 2.62
C GLN A 47 -9.76 4.99 1.36
N VAL A 48 -10.89 5.68 1.34
CA VAL A 48 -11.77 5.76 0.17
C VAL A 48 -11.96 7.22 -0.22
N ALA A 49 -12.20 7.46 -1.50
CA ALA A 49 -12.55 8.78 -2.02
C ALA A 49 -13.95 8.70 -2.65
N ARG A 50 -14.86 9.53 -2.17
CA ARG A 50 -16.25 9.57 -2.66
C ARG A 50 -16.61 10.98 -3.12
N ASP A 51 -17.47 11.05 -4.16
CA ASP A 51 -17.98 12.32 -4.61
C ASP A 51 -19.16 12.78 -3.72
N PRO A 52 -19.72 13.99 -3.95
CA PRO A 52 -20.84 14.47 -3.15
C PRO A 52 -22.08 13.59 -3.18
N ASP A 53 -22.25 12.77 -4.21
CA ASP A 53 -23.36 11.81 -4.33
C ASP A 53 -23.07 10.47 -3.66
N GLY A 54 -21.88 10.34 -3.04
CA GLY A 54 -21.47 9.12 -2.36
C GLY A 54 -20.85 8.06 -3.27
N ILE A 55 -20.61 8.38 -4.55
CA ILE A 55 -20.06 7.42 -5.50
C ILE A 55 -18.56 7.25 -5.26
N LEU A 56 -18.11 5.99 -5.15
CA LEU A 56 -16.72 5.66 -4.93
C LEU A 56 -15.87 5.95 -6.17
N GLY A 57 -14.89 6.83 -6.02
CA GLY A 57 -13.99 7.20 -7.12
C GLY A 57 -12.58 6.63 -6.97
N GLY A 58 -12.18 6.24 -5.78
CA GLY A 58 -10.86 5.68 -5.54
C GLY A 58 -10.71 5.04 -4.18
N ALA A 59 -9.68 4.22 -4.03
CA ALA A 59 -9.39 3.55 -2.77
C ALA A 59 -7.91 3.20 -2.67
N ILE A 60 -7.40 3.17 -1.44
CA ILE A 60 -6.06 2.72 -1.11
C ILE A 60 -6.12 1.89 0.17
N ARG A 61 -5.33 0.83 0.22
CA ARG A 61 -5.20 0.00 1.43
C ARG A 61 -3.75 -0.12 1.86
N PHE A 62 -3.56 -0.31 3.16
CA PHE A 62 -2.27 -0.57 3.77
C PHE A 62 -2.39 -1.82 4.63
N TRP A 63 -1.33 -2.61 4.63
CA TRP A 63 -1.26 -3.88 5.36
C TRP A 63 -0.01 -3.89 6.22
N PRO A 64 -0.10 -4.37 7.48
CA PRO A 64 1.11 -4.53 8.27
C PRO A 64 1.86 -5.78 7.80
N VAL A 65 3.17 -5.68 7.78
CA VAL A 65 4.06 -6.82 7.47
C VAL A 65 5.27 -6.77 8.38
N HIS A 66 6.00 -7.89 8.46
CA HIS A 66 7.30 -7.92 9.11
C HIS A 66 8.42 -8.10 8.07
N ILE A 67 9.56 -7.52 8.36
CA ILE A 67 10.81 -7.81 7.64
C ILE A 67 11.62 -8.70 8.56
N ASN A 68 11.79 -9.97 8.19
CA ASN A 68 12.46 -10.96 9.02
C ASN A 68 13.91 -11.10 8.58
N GLY A 69 14.81 -10.43 9.31
CA GLY A 69 16.24 -10.45 9.06
C GLY A 69 16.95 -11.53 9.87
N ALA A 70 18.26 -11.65 9.62
CA ALA A 70 19.08 -12.67 10.29
C ALA A 70 19.22 -12.42 11.80
N GLN A 71 19.25 -11.15 12.22
CA GLN A 71 19.52 -10.78 13.62
C GLN A 71 18.46 -9.85 14.21
N ALA A 72 17.52 -9.41 13.41
CA ALA A 72 16.47 -8.49 13.84
C ALA A 72 15.22 -8.66 13.02
N ARG A 73 14.13 -8.17 13.54
CA ARG A 73 12.83 -8.17 12.87
C ARG A 73 12.25 -6.78 12.96
N TRP A 74 11.75 -6.27 11.85
CA TRP A 74 11.19 -4.92 11.78
C TRP A 74 9.74 -4.98 11.33
N ASP A 75 8.98 -3.97 11.73
CA ASP A 75 7.62 -3.78 11.25
C ASP A 75 7.61 -2.78 10.10
N ALA A 76 6.76 -3.01 9.12
CA ALA A 76 6.61 -2.12 7.99
C ALA A 76 5.16 -2.13 7.51
N LEU A 77 4.80 -1.11 6.75
CA LEU A 77 3.54 -1.08 6.02
C LEU A 77 3.76 -1.53 4.59
N LEU A 78 2.84 -2.34 4.08
CA LEU A 78 2.75 -2.67 2.66
C LEU A 78 1.62 -1.84 2.06
N LEU A 79 1.95 -0.95 1.14
CA LEU A 79 1.00 -0.09 0.45
C LEU A 79 0.43 -0.83 -0.77
N GLY A 80 -0.87 -0.82 -0.90
CA GLY A 80 -1.57 -1.34 -2.06
C GLY A 80 -2.72 -2.28 -1.70
N PRO A 81 -3.66 -2.44 -2.59
CA PRO A 81 -3.77 -1.80 -3.90
C PRO A 81 -4.15 -0.32 -3.81
N VAL A 82 -3.83 0.42 -4.86
CA VAL A 82 -4.34 1.78 -5.09
C VAL A 82 -5.14 1.74 -6.38
N ALA A 83 -6.37 2.17 -6.34
CA ALA A 83 -7.23 2.18 -7.52
C ALA A 83 -7.97 3.48 -7.66
N VAL A 84 -8.10 3.94 -8.90
CA VAL A 84 -8.91 5.10 -9.29
C VAL A 84 -9.89 4.63 -10.36
N HIS A 85 -11.16 4.92 -10.16
CA HIS A 85 -12.20 4.54 -11.12
C HIS A 85 -11.85 5.11 -12.51
N PRO A 86 -12.05 4.33 -13.59
CA PRO A 86 -11.69 4.80 -14.94
C PRO A 86 -12.25 6.18 -15.31
N THR A 87 -13.44 6.54 -14.81
CA THR A 87 -14.05 7.84 -15.06
C THR A 87 -13.38 9.00 -14.33
N ARG A 88 -12.49 8.71 -13.37
CA ARG A 88 -11.80 9.70 -12.54
C ARG A 88 -10.30 9.76 -12.79
N GLN A 89 -9.80 9.00 -13.74
CA GLN A 89 -8.37 9.03 -14.08
C GLN A 89 -8.01 10.37 -14.71
N GLY A 90 -6.76 10.82 -14.45
CA GLY A 90 -6.28 12.11 -14.93
C GLY A 90 -6.59 13.29 -14.02
N GLU A 91 -7.30 13.07 -12.91
CA GLU A 91 -7.64 14.11 -11.93
C GLU A 91 -6.64 14.22 -10.77
N GLY A 92 -5.62 13.38 -10.75
CA GLY A 92 -4.63 13.36 -9.65
C GLY A 92 -5.11 12.69 -8.37
N LEU A 93 -6.22 11.96 -8.42
CA LEU A 93 -6.81 11.32 -7.24
C LEU A 93 -5.89 10.26 -6.63
N GLY A 94 -5.25 9.44 -7.46
CA GLY A 94 -4.30 8.42 -6.97
C GLY A 94 -3.16 9.05 -6.17
N GLY A 95 -2.60 10.14 -6.65
CA GLY A 95 -1.56 10.89 -5.94
C GLY A 95 -2.06 11.45 -4.63
N SER A 96 -3.28 11.99 -4.60
CA SER A 96 -3.87 12.53 -3.37
C SER A 96 -4.08 11.43 -2.33
N LEU A 97 -4.59 10.27 -2.74
CA LEU A 97 -4.74 9.11 -1.85
C LEU A 97 -3.40 8.69 -1.26
N ILE A 98 -2.36 8.59 -2.09
CA ILE A 98 -1.03 8.19 -1.64
C ILE A 98 -0.45 9.21 -0.66
N ARG A 99 -0.44 10.50 -1.01
CA ARG A 99 0.16 11.54 -0.18
C ARG A 99 -0.54 11.68 1.17
N ASP A 100 -1.86 11.70 1.16
CA ASP A 100 -2.64 11.86 2.38
C ASP A 100 -2.45 10.66 3.31
N SER A 101 -2.48 9.45 2.77
CA SER A 101 -2.29 8.23 3.55
C SER A 101 -0.88 8.12 4.12
N LEU A 102 0.14 8.53 3.36
CA LEU A 102 1.53 8.53 3.84
C LEU A 102 1.72 9.51 4.99
N ALA A 103 1.10 10.68 4.91
CA ALA A 103 1.15 11.65 6.00
C ALA A 103 0.51 11.08 7.27
N GLN A 104 -0.63 10.41 7.15
CA GLN A 104 -1.28 9.77 8.28
C GLN A 104 -0.47 8.61 8.85
N ALA A 105 0.18 7.83 8.00
CA ALA A 105 1.05 6.74 8.44
C ALA A 105 2.22 7.27 9.27
N GLN A 106 2.83 8.36 8.82
CA GLN A 106 3.90 9.02 9.55
C GLN A 106 3.42 9.54 10.90
N ASP A 107 2.27 10.20 10.93
CA ASP A 107 1.67 10.73 12.16
C ASP A 107 1.29 9.61 13.14
N SER A 108 0.98 8.42 12.63
CA SER A 108 0.63 7.25 13.45
C SER A 108 1.85 6.50 14.01
N GLY A 109 3.05 6.94 13.69
CA GLY A 109 4.28 6.38 14.25
C GLY A 109 4.91 5.24 13.46
N TRP A 110 4.44 4.94 12.25
CA TRP A 110 5.09 3.95 11.41
C TRP A 110 6.44 4.45 10.92
N ALA A 111 7.44 3.59 10.96
CA ALA A 111 8.81 3.97 10.60
C ALA A 111 9.09 3.89 9.10
N ARG A 112 8.40 2.99 8.41
CA ARG A 112 8.69 2.68 7.01
C ARG A 112 7.50 2.09 6.29
N VAL A 113 7.48 2.31 4.97
CA VAL A 113 6.46 1.75 4.08
C VAL A 113 7.14 1.20 2.83
N MET A 114 6.58 0.14 2.29
CA MET A 114 7.06 -0.49 1.07
C MET A 114 5.91 -0.81 0.13
N LEU A 115 6.24 -1.06 -1.12
CA LEU A 115 5.28 -1.52 -2.13
C LEU A 115 6.02 -2.29 -3.23
N VAL A 116 5.25 -2.98 -4.04
CA VAL A 116 5.73 -3.58 -5.29
C VAL A 116 5.03 -2.82 -6.42
N GLY A 117 5.79 -2.09 -7.22
CA GLY A 117 5.17 -1.23 -8.23
C GLY A 117 6.16 -0.61 -9.21
N ASP A 118 5.68 0.39 -9.93
CA ASP A 118 6.42 1.07 -10.97
C ASP A 118 7.33 2.17 -10.38
N ALA A 119 8.63 1.94 -10.43
CA ALA A 119 9.60 2.86 -9.84
C ALA A 119 9.50 4.30 -10.38
N PRO A 120 9.40 4.54 -11.70
CA PRO A 120 9.24 5.91 -12.20
C PRO A 120 8.03 6.64 -11.64
N TYR A 121 6.91 5.94 -11.51
CA TYR A 121 5.70 6.55 -10.94
C TYR A 121 5.87 6.88 -9.46
N TYR A 122 6.35 5.92 -8.67
CA TYR A 122 6.42 6.08 -7.21
C TYR A 122 7.58 6.96 -6.73
N ARG A 123 8.58 7.23 -7.57
CA ARG A 123 9.64 8.20 -7.23
C ARG A 123 9.11 9.58 -6.92
N ARG A 124 8.01 9.98 -7.54
CA ARG A 124 7.39 11.29 -7.26
C ARG A 124 6.94 11.43 -5.83
N PHE A 125 6.75 10.31 -5.12
CA PHE A 125 6.37 10.30 -3.71
C PHE A 125 7.56 10.05 -2.78
N GLY A 126 8.76 9.88 -3.32
CA GLY A 126 9.97 9.65 -2.56
C GLY A 126 10.36 8.18 -2.43
N PHE A 127 9.64 7.26 -3.05
CA PHE A 127 10.00 5.84 -3.01
C PHE A 127 11.24 5.56 -3.83
N GLU A 128 12.08 4.67 -3.32
CA GLU A 128 13.29 4.19 -3.99
C GLU A 128 13.39 2.68 -3.88
N ARG A 129 14.15 2.06 -4.79
CA ARG A 129 14.37 0.62 -4.75
C ARG A 129 15.02 0.22 -3.43
N LEU A 130 14.49 -0.84 -2.81
CA LEU A 130 15.07 -1.43 -1.61
C LEU A 130 16.11 -2.47 -1.98
N ASN A 131 17.24 -2.44 -1.29
CA ASN A 131 18.29 -3.44 -1.41
C ASN A 131 18.24 -4.36 -0.20
N GLY A 132 18.32 -5.67 -0.43
CA GLY A 132 18.34 -6.66 0.66
C GLY A 132 16.99 -6.94 1.30
N VAL A 133 15.90 -6.43 0.74
CA VAL A 133 14.55 -6.73 1.17
C VAL A 133 13.87 -7.58 0.09
N GLU A 134 13.46 -8.78 0.45
CA GLU A 134 12.93 -9.76 -0.49
C GLU A 134 11.46 -10.04 -0.26
N MET A 135 10.67 -9.89 -1.31
CA MET A 135 9.27 -10.29 -1.34
C MET A 135 9.15 -11.78 -1.65
N PRO A 136 8.04 -12.43 -1.24
CA PRO A 136 7.78 -13.81 -1.69
C PRO A 136 7.81 -13.93 -3.20
N PRO A 137 8.38 -15.01 -3.76
CA PRO A 137 8.39 -15.21 -5.20
C PRO A 137 6.99 -15.53 -5.74
N PRO A 138 6.69 -15.21 -7.00
CA PRO A 138 7.56 -14.52 -7.93
C PRO A 138 7.42 -13.00 -7.82
N THR A 139 8.51 -12.30 -7.60
CA THR A 139 8.51 -10.82 -7.53
C THR A 139 9.77 -10.28 -8.22
N ASN A 140 9.61 -9.30 -9.10
CA ASN A 140 10.75 -8.63 -9.70
C ASN A 140 11.40 -7.72 -8.65
N PRO A 141 12.68 -7.95 -8.27
CA PRO A 141 13.35 -7.14 -7.26
C PRO A 141 13.40 -5.64 -7.59
N ASP A 142 13.40 -5.28 -8.86
CA ASP A 142 13.44 -3.88 -9.28
C ASP A 142 12.15 -3.13 -8.95
N ARG A 143 11.09 -3.83 -8.64
CA ARG A 143 9.81 -3.26 -8.30
C ARG A 143 9.56 -3.18 -6.79
N VAL A 144 10.49 -3.67 -5.98
CA VAL A 144 10.39 -3.60 -4.51
C VAL A 144 10.91 -2.25 -4.06
N LEU A 145 10.01 -1.38 -3.64
CA LEU A 145 10.30 0.02 -3.35
C LEU A 145 9.96 0.34 -1.90
N GLY A 146 10.69 1.29 -1.32
CA GLY A 146 10.45 1.72 0.04
C GLY A 146 10.59 3.22 0.23
N LEU A 147 9.96 3.71 1.29
CA LEU A 147 10.00 5.11 1.70
C LEU A 147 10.21 5.17 3.21
N ASP A 148 11.15 6.00 3.64
CA ASP A 148 11.35 6.28 5.06
C ASP A 148 10.24 7.21 5.56
N LEU A 149 9.54 6.80 6.60
CA LEU A 149 8.57 7.67 7.29
C LEU A 149 9.22 8.38 8.47
N ILE A 150 10.30 7.79 9.02
CA ILE A 150 11.19 8.44 9.98
C ILE A 150 12.58 8.52 9.35
N PRO A 151 13.48 9.40 9.83
CA PRO A 151 14.85 9.43 9.31
C PRO A 151 15.49 8.04 9.41
N ASP A 152 16.11 7.61 8.30
CA ASP A 152 16.78 6.31 8.21
C ASP A 152 15.87 5.10 8.48
N GLY A 153 14.58 5.20 8.18
CA GLY A 153 13.61 4.13 8.45
C GLY A 153 13.96 2.79 7.79
N TRP A 154 14.59 2.81 6.62
CA TRP A 154 15.02 1.59 5.93
C TRP A 154 16.51 1.30 6.09
N LYS A 155 17.28 2.20 6.67
CA LYS A 155 18.71 1.98 6.84
C LYS A 155 18.96 0.74 7.71
N SER A 156 19.80 -0.16 7.21
CA SER A 156 20.16 -1.41 7.87
C SER A 156 19.01 -2.40 8.02
N VAL A 157 17.87 -2.16 7.39
CA VAL A 157 16.76 -3.10 7.36
C VAL A 157 16.95 -4.04 6.17
N SER A 158 17.02 -5.34 6.45
CA SER A 158 17.16 -6.36 5.40
C SER A 158 16.52 -7.66 5.86
N GLY A 159 16.09 -8.45 4.91
CA GLY A 159 15.48 -9.74 5.19
C GLY A 159 14.32 -10.04 4.27
N GLN A 160 13.53 -11.03 4.66
CA GLN A 160 12.36 -11.45 3.89
C GLN A 160 11.10 -10.80 4.45
N VAL A 161 10.24 -10.33 3.56
CA VAL A 161 8.93 -9.82 3.94
C VAL A 161 8.03 -11.00 4.24
N ILE A 162 7.48 -11.03 5.44
CA ILE A 162 6.59 -12.11 5.89
C ILE A 162 5.28 -11.52 6.39
N ARG A 163 4.26 -12.37 6.41
CA ARG A 163 2.93 -12.00 6.86
C ARG A 163 2.95 -11.57 8.33
N TRP A 164 2.16 -10.55 8.66
CA TRP A 164 2.00 -10.07 10.04
C TRP A 164 1.52 -11.20 10.95
N GLY A 165 2.14 -11.31 12.10
CA GLY A 165 1.80 -12.36 13.06
C GLY A 165 2.46 -13.71 12.80
N SER A 166 3.32 -13.79 11.80
CA SER A 166 4.07 -15.02 11.50
C SER A 166 5.28 -15.21 12.42
#